data_c2fd701737237079f78eadbf0b0fe6cc
#
_entry.id   c2fd701737237079f78eadbf0b0fe6cc
#
_cell.length_a   1.000
_cell.length_b   1.000
_cell.length_c   1.000
_cell.angle_alpha   90.00
_cell.angle_beta   90.00
_cell.angle_gamma   90.00
#
_symmetry.space_group_name_H-M   'P 1'
#
loop_
_entity.id
_entity.type
_entity.pdbx_description
1 polymer ?
#
loop_
_entity_poly.entity_id
_entity_poly.type
_entity_poly.pdbx_seq_one_letter_code
_entity_poly.pdbx_strand_id
1 'polypeptide(L)'
;MTLVHEITGDLWTFHKQGEWIAVTTNGVIKANGEAVMGAGLAKDAATRHPDLPRLLGQELRRSGNRPYAFIHPRLITIPTKNHFRNPADPDLIVASIKEVVQLIEKRNIPRLYLPRIGCGLGQLSWPDVRTAIAPYVTPRCIFVTSR
;
A
#
# COMPACT_ATOMS: atom_id res chain seq x y z
N MET A 1 -14.43 -20.03 -2.31
CA MET A 1 -14.39 -18.67 -2.91
C MET A 1 -13.99 -17.66 -1.85
N THR A 2 -12.95 -16.88 -2.10
CA THR A 2 -12.50 -15.86 -1.16
C THR A 2 -13.30 -14.58 -1.37
N LEU A 3 -13.89 -14.06 -0.29
CA LEU A 3 -14.59 -12.77 -0.34
C LEU A 3 -13.59 -11.64 -0.07
N VAL A 4 -13.68 -10.60 -0.87
CA VAL A 4 -12.95 -9.36 -0.64
C VAL A 4 -13.78 -8.51 0.31
N HIS A 5 -13.23 -8.23 1.51
CA HIS A 5 -13.91 -7.41 2.51
C HIS A 5 -13.78 -5.93 2.15
N GLU A 6 -14.91 -5.24 2.07
CA GLU A 6 -14.95 -3.83 1.66
C GLU A 6 -15.83 -3.05 2.62
N ILE A 7 -15.34 -1.86 3.01
CA ILE A 7 -16.09 -0.93 3.86
C ILE A 7 -15.92 0.48 3.33
N THR A 8 -16.77 1.39 3.78
CA THR A 8 -16.65 2.82 3.52
C THR A 8 -16.04 3.50 4.74
N GLY A 9 -15.09 4.40 4.54
CA GLY A 9 -14.46 5.11 5.65
C GLY A 9 -13.25 5.91 5.20
N ASP A 10 -12.40 6.24 6.18
CA ASP A 10 -11.18 7.01 5.98
C ASP A 10 -10.01 6.26 6.60
N LEU A 11 -9.02 5.91 5.79
CA LEU A 11 -7.81 5.20 6.26
C LEU A 11 -7.14 5.91 7.43
N TRP A 12 -7.05 7.24 7.38
CA TRP A 12 -6.35 7.99 8.42
C TRP A 12 -7.11 7.98 9.75
N THR A 13 -8.44 7.85 9.72
CA THR A 13 -9.23 7.66 10.94
C THR A 13 -8.85 6.34 11.61
N PHE A 14 -8.78 5.24 10.85
CA PHE A 14 -8.35 3.96 11.38
C PHE A 14 -6.90 4.00 11.91
N HIS A 15 -6.03 4.66 11.18
CA HIS A 15 -4.63 4.81 11.58
C HIS A 15 -4.48 5.55 12.91
N LYS A 16 -5.24 6.62 13.11
CA LYS A 16 -5.25 7.36 14.38
C LYS A 16 -5.75 6.51 15.55
N GLN A 17 -6.55 5.51 15.30
CA GLN A 17 -7.04 4.56 16.29
C GLN A 17 -6.03 3.45 16.59
N GLY A 18 -4.85 3.48 15.98
CA GLY A 18 -3.80 2.48 16.19
C GLY A 18 -3.85 1.31 15.22
N GLU A 19 -4.70 1.34 14.22
CA GLU A 19 -4.80 0.28 13.22
C GLU A 19 -3.69 0.39 12.18
N TRP A 20 -3.33 -0.74 11.58
CA TRP A 20 -2.42 -0.78 10.45
C TRP A 20 -3.15 -0.36 9.18
N ILE A 21 -2.52 0.49 8.38
CA ILE A 21 -3.03 0.86 7.06
C ILE A 21 -1.98 0.61 5.99
N ALA A 22 -2.44 0.49 4.75
CA ALA A 22 -1.57 0.38 3.58
C ALA A 22 -1.59 1.66 2.77
N VAL A 23 -0.44 2.03 2.24
CA VAL A 23 -0.24 3.20 1.38
C VAL A 23 0.39 2.75 0.08
N THR A 24 -0.19 3.16 -1.03
CA THR A 24 0.33 2.82 -2.36
C THR A 24 1.52 3.70 -2.72
N THR A 25 2.54 3.10 -3.32
CA THR A 25 3.82 3.74 -3.62
C THR A 25 4.33 3.39 -5.01
N ASN A 26 5.50 3.93 -5.34
CA ASN A 26 6.25 3.60 -6.56
C ASN A 26 7.69 3.24 -6.19
N GLY A 27 8.52 2.95 -7.20
CA GLY A 27 9.89 2.49 -6.97
C GLY A 27 10.97 3.54 -7.17
N VAL A 28 10.62 4.81 -7.31
CA VAL A 28 11.61 5.86 -7.61
C VAL A 28 12.24 6.41 -6.33
N ILE A 29 13.57 6.52 -6.34
CA ILE A 29 14.36 7.11 -5.25
C ILE A 29 14.97 8.40 -5.76
N LYS A 30 14.81 9.50 -4.98
CA LYS A 30 15.43 10.79 -5.29
C LYS A 30 16.95 10.72 -5.08
N ALA A 31 17.65 11.74 -5.61
CA ALA A 31 19.09 11.86 -5.43
C ALA A 31 19.50 11.90 -3.95
N ASN A 32 18.64 12.46 -3.07
CA ASN A 32 18.91 12.52 -1.63
C ASN A 32 18.61 11.21 -0.88
N GLY A 33 18.21 10.15 -1.60
CA GLY A 33 17.91 8.84 -1.00
C GLY A 33 16.47 8.64 -0.55
N GLU A 34 15.63 9.66 -0.63
CA GLU A 34 14.22 9.55 -0.25
C GLU A 34 13.38 8.95 -1.36
N ALA A 35 12.37 8.13 -0.99
CA ALA A 35 11.37 7.67 -1.94
C ALA A 35 10.54 8.84 -2.46
N VAL A 36 10.12 8.76 -3.72
CA VAL A 36 9.20 9.76 -4.29
C VAL A 36 7.79 9.47 -3.77
N MET A 37 7.28 10.37 -2.96
CA MET A 37 5.95 10.30 -2.33
C MET A 37 5.24 11.66 -2.52
N GLY A 38 5.09 12.08 -3.76
CA GLY A 38 4.69 13.45 -4.09
C GLY A 38 3.23 13.66 -4.47
N ALA A 39 2.39 12.62 -4.44
CA ALA A 39 0.99 12.74 -4.84
C ALA A 39 0.11 11.74 -4.08
N GLY A 40 -1.19 12.04 -4.00
CA GLY A 40 -2.21 11.15 -3.44
C GLY A 40 -1.93 10.69 -2.02
N LEU A 41 -2.24 9.43 -1.75
CA LEU A 41 -2.11 8.83 -0.43
C LEU A 41 -0.66 8.81 0.06
N ALA A 42 0.30 8.60 -0.86
CA ALA A 42 1.72 8.64 -0.52
C ALA A 42 2.15 10.02 0.00
N LYS A 43 1.66 11.09 -0.63
CA LYS A 43 1.94 12.45 -0.17
C LYS A 43 1.35 12.70 1.21
N ASP A 44 0.12 12.25 1.45
CA ASP A 44 -0.51 12.37 2.76
C ASP A 44 0.32 11.64 3.82
N ALA A 45 0.79 10.45 3.53
CA ALA A 45 1.61 9.66 4.43
C ALA A 45 2.94 10.36 4.74
N ALA A 46 3.61 10.90 3.72
CA ALA A 46 4.87 11.62 3.90
C ALA A 46 4.70 12.90 4.72
N THR A 47 3.59 13.59 4.55
CA THR A 47 3.28 14.79 5.33
C THR A 47 3.04 14.46 6.80
N ARG A 48 2.31 13.39 7.07
CA ARG A 48 2.01 12.94 8.45
C ARG A 48 3.21 12.29 9.14
N HIS A 49 4.08 11.65 8.36
CA HIS A 49 5.26 10.92 8.85
C HIS A 49 6.48 11.35 8.02
N PRO A 50 7.12 12.49 8.38
CA PRO A 50 8.20 13.07 7.56
C PRO A 50 9.42 12.16 7.35
N ASP A 51 9.64 11.18 8.23
CA ASP A 51 10.75 10.24 8.10
C ASP A 51 10.44 9.10 7.09
N LEU A 52 9.19 8.91 6.73
CA LEU A 52 8.78 7.77 5.91
C LEU A 52 9.46 7.75 4.53
N PRO A 53 9.57 8.86 3.79
CA PRO A 53 10.26 8.84 2.51
C PRO A 53 11.72 8.36 2.61
N ARG A 54 12.43 8.75 3.67
CA ARG A 54 13.81 8.30 3.90
C ARG A 54 13.85 6.82 4.23
N LEU A 55 12.97 6.35 5.11
CA LEU A 55 12.91 4.94 5.50
C LEU A 55 12.54 4.05 4.33
N LEU A 56 11.54 4.45 3.54
CA LEU A 56 11.16 3.70 2.35
C LEU A 56 12.28 3.72 1.31
N GLY A 57 12.92 4.86 1.10
CA GLY A 57 14.04 4.96 0.17
C GLY A 57 15.17 4.01 0.51
N GLN A 58 15.50 3.84 1.79
CA GLN A 58 16.49 2.88 2.25
C GLN A 58 16.11 1.43 1.89
N GLU A 59 14.85 1.07 2.10
CA GLU A 59 14.36 -0.26 1.78
C GLU A 59 14.33 -0.52 0.27
N LEU A 60 13.88 0.46 -0.50
CA LEU A 60 13.89 0.36 -1.97
C LEU A 60 15.29 0.13 -2.50
N ARG A 61 16.29 0.83 -1.95
CA ARG A 61 17.68 0.68 -2.37
C ARG A 61 18.24 -0.69 -2.02
N ARG A 62 17.88 -1.21 -0.84
CA ARG A 62 18.40 -2.48 -0.33
C ARG A 62 17.75 -3.70 -0.99
N SER A 63 16.43 -3.66 -1.17
CA SER A 63 15.64 -4.85 -1.50
C SER A 63 14.68 -4.69 -2.68
N GLY A 64 14.65 -3.50 -3.31
CA GLY A 64 13.89 -3.27 -4.51
C GLY A 64 12.44 -2.82 -4.28
N ASN A 65 11.68 -2.74 -5.36
CA ASN A 65 10.31 -2.22 -5.36
C ASN A 65 9.32 -3.32 -4.97
N ARG A 66 9.09 -3.45 -3.68
CA ARG A 66 8.22 -4.47 -3.08
C ARG A 66 7.57 -3.92 -1.82
N PRO A 67 6.56 -4.62 -1.23
CA PRO A 67 5.94 -4.16 0.01
C PRO A 67 6.88 -4.16 1.20
N TYR A 68 6.73 -3.17 2.08
CA TYR A 68 7.48 -3.08 3.34
C TYR A 68 6.55 -2.73 4.48
N ALA A 69 6.77 -3.37 5.64
CA ALA A 69 6.04 -3.08 6.87
C ALA A 69 6.88 -2.22 7.80
N PHE A 70 6.34 -1.10 8.22
CA PHE A 70 6.96 -0.19 9.20
C PHE A 70 6.15 -0.24 10.50
N ILE A 71 6.76 -0.75 11.57
CA ILE A 71 6.10 -0.85 12.90
C ILE A 71 5.75 0.54 13.42
N HIS A 72 6.63 1.48 13.22
CA HIS A 72 6.41 2.88 13.49
C HIS A 72 6.39 3.61 12.15
N PRO A 73 5.23 4.01 11.65
CA PRO A 73 3.96 4.26 12.34
C PRO A 73 2.83 3.23 12.17
N ARG A 74 3.11 1.95 11.96
CA ARG A 74 2.13 0.89 11.67
C ARG A 74 1.54 1.04 10.29
N LEU A 75 2.41 0.94 9.30
CA LEU A 75 2.05 1.22 7.93
C LEU A 75 2.75 0.22 7.02
N ILE A 76 2.01 -0.31 6.03
CA ILE A 76 2.59 -1.12 4.97
C ILE A 76 2.59 -0.29 3.68
N THR A 77 3.73 -0.20 3.01
CA THR A 77 3.81 0.39 1.68
C THR A 77 3.62 -0.69 0.63
N ILE A 78 2.78 -0.42 -0.36
CA ILE A 78 2.46 -1.37 -1.44
C ILE A 78 2.78 -0.72 -2.78
N PRO A 79 3.80 -1.18 -3.51
CA PRO A 79 4.08 -0.63 -4.82
C PRO A 79 3.01 -1.05 -5.82
N THR A 80 2.50 -0.07 -6.57
CA THR A 80 1.54 -0.31 -7.65
C THR A 80 2.13 0.01 -9.01
N LYS A 81 3.30 0.64 -9.04
CA LYS A 81 4.02 1.02 -10.27
C LYS A 81 5.51 1.18 -9.95
N ASN A 82 6.34 1.06 -10.97
CA ASN A 82 7.79 1.27 -10.80
C ASN A 82 8.16 2.75 -10.89
N HIS A 83 7.45 3.52 -11.69
CA HIS A 83 7.70 4.95 -11.86
C HIS A 83 6.41 5.74 -11.62
N PHE A 84 6.52 6.91 -10.96
CA PHE A 84 5.35 7.70 -10.57
C PHE A 84 4.54 8.25 -11.75
N ARG A 85 5.13 8.35 -12.94
CA ARG A 85 4.43 8.81 -14.16
C ARG A 85 3.65 7.71 -14.87
N ASN A 86 3.91 6.45 -14.54
CA ASN A 86 3.24 5.33 -15.18
C ASN A 86 1.87 5.08 -14.56
N PRO A 87 0.91 4.50 -15.30
CA PRO A 87 -0.27 3.92 -14.67
C PRO A 87 0.13 2.76 -13.78
N ALA A 88 -0.76 2.36 -12.89
CA ALA A 88 -0.51 1.20 -12.04
C ALA A 88 -0.35 -0.06 -12.90
N ASP A 89 0.50 -0.97 -12.44
CA ASP A 89 0.81 -2.24 -13.09
C ASP A 89 0.04 -3.37 -12.39
N PRO A 90 -0.94 -4.00 -13.06
CA PRO A 90 -1.73 -5.07 -12.45
C PRO A 90 -0.90 -6.26 -11.97
N ASP A 91 0.15 -6.62 -12.70
CA ASP A 91 1.01 -7.75 -12.31
C ASP A 91 1.81 -7.43 -11.04
N LEU A 92 2.29 -6.21 -10.93
CA LEU A 92 2.99 -5.74 -9.72
C LEU A 92 2.03 -5.73 -8.52
N ILE A 93 0.78 -5.31 -8.72
CA ILE A 93 -0.23 -5.30 -7.68
C ILE A 93 -0.48 -6.72 -7.16
N VAL A 94 -0.67 -7.68 -8.04
CA VAL A 94 -0.90 -9.09 -7.65
C VAL A 94 0.30 -9.63 -6.88
N ALA A 95 1.51 -9.42 -7.38
CA ALA A 95 2.73 -9.86 -6.71
C ALA A 95 2.87 -9.20 -5.33
N SER A 96 2.54 -7.92 -5.23
CA SER A 96 2.61 -7.16 -3.97
C SER A 96 1.59 -7.66 -2.97
N ILE A 97 0.36 -7.94 -3.37
CA ILE A 97 -0.67 -8.46 -2.47
C ILE A 97 -0.26 -9.82 -1.89
N LYS A 98 0.34 -10.70 -2.70
CA LYS A 98 0.86 -11.97 -2.19
C LYS A 98 1.89 -11.76 -1.09
N GLU A 99 2.81 -10.81 -1.26
CA GLU A 99 3.80 -10.49 -0.23
C GLU A 99 3.18 -9.83 1.00
N VAL A 100 2.19 -8.96 0.80
CA VAL A 100 1.49 -8.29 1.91
C VAL A 100 0.83 -9.32 2.82
N VAL A 101 0.17 -10.33 2.25
CA VAL A 101 -0.46 -11.40 3.03
C VAL A 101 0.59 -12.14 3.86
N GLN A 102 1.76 -12.41 3.30
CA GLN A 102 2.87 -13.02 4.04
C GLN A 102 3.38 -12.12 5.17
N LEU A 103 3.49 -10.82 4.93
CA LEU A 103 3.88 -9.84 5.95
C LEU A 103 2.87 -9.79 7.11
N ILE A 104 1.59 -9.81 6.80
CA ILE A 104 0.53 -9.81 7.80
C ILE A 104 0.67 -11.01 8.73
N GLU A 105 0.90 -12.20 8.19
CA GLU A 105 1.08 -13.41 8.99
C GLU A 105 2.38 -13.39 9.78
N LYS A 106 3.49 -13.06 9.12
CA LYS A 106 4.83 -13.05 9.71
C LYS A 106 4.93 -12.05 10.86
N ARG A 107 4.29 -10.90 10.74
CA ARG A 107 4.32 -9.82 11.72
C ARG A 107 3.17 -9.85 12.71
N ASN A 108 2.28 -10.85 12.61
CA ASN A 108 1.08 -10.96 13.46
C ASN A 108 0.23 -9.69 13.44
N ILE A 109 0.00 -9.14 12.25
CA ILE A 109 -0.86 -7.97 12.08
C ILE A 109 -2.32 -8.46 12.14
N PRO A 110 -3.14 -7.98 13.11
CA PRO A 110 -4.49 -8.50 13.23
C PRO A 110 -5.40 -8.12 12.07
N ARG A 111 -5.22 -6.91 11.54
CA ARG A 111 -5.98 -6.38 10.41
C ARG A 111 -5.12 -5.37 9.67
N LEU A 112 -5.34 -5.28 8.37
CA LEU A 112 -4.75 -4.24 7.53
C LEU A 112 -5.87 -3.57 6.73
N TYR A 113 -5.98 -2.26 6.84
CA TYR A 113 -6.91 -1.47 6.04
C TYR A 113 -6.18 -0.95 4.81
N LEU A 114 -6.72 -1.23 3.62
CA LEU A 114 -6.11 -0.89 2.35
C LEU A 114 -7.02 0.02 1.53
N PRO A 115 -6.45 0.94 0.72
CA PRO A 115 -7.25 1.64 -0.28
C PRO A 115 -7.62 0.70 -1.43
N ARG A 116 -8.44 1.16 -2.36
CA ARG A 116 -8.63 0.48 -3.64
C ARG A 116 -7.37 0.66 -4.48
N ILE A 117 -6.43 -0.27 -4.30
CA ILE A 117 -5.07 -0.16 -4.85
C ILE A 117 -5.08 -0.04 -6.37
N GLY A 118 -4.30 0.93 -6.87
CA GLY A 118 -4.16 1.17 -8.30
C GLY A 118 -5.32 1.91 -8.96
N CYS A 119 -6.35 2.31 -8.22
CA CYS A 119 -7.61 2.80 -8.79
C CYS A 119 -7.80 4.32 -8.73
N GLY A 120 -6.97 5.03 -7.98
CA GLY A 120 -6.98 6.50 -7.98
C GLY A 120 -6.08 7.03 -9.08
N LEU A 121 -4.94 7.59 -8.70
CA LEU A 121 -3.94 8.08 -9.66
C LEU A 121 -3.38 6.96 -10.56
N GLY A 122 -3.51 5.71 -10.15
CA GLY A 122 -3.10 4.55 -10.93
C GLY A 122 -4.00 4.22 -12.11
N GLN A 123 -5.21 4.77 -12.17
CA GLN A 123 -6.14 4.70 -13.30
C GLN A 123 -6.74 3.32 -13.59
N LEU A 124 -6.58 2.35 -12.71
CA LEU A 124 -7.20 1.03 -12.90
C LEU A 124 -8.64 1.01 -12.40
N SER A 125 -9.43 0.08 -12.92
CA SER A 125 -10.79 -0.18 -12.49
C SER A 125 -10.77 -1.07 -11.23
N TRP A 126 -11.49 -0.66 -10.17
CA TRP A 126 -11.57 -1.46 -8.95
C TRP A 126 -12.17 -2.86 -9.19
N PRO A 127 -13.25 -3.04 -9.97
CA PRO A 127 -13.73 -4.39 -10.25
C PRO A 127 -12.66 -5.30 -10.86
N ASP A 128 -11.82 -4.77 -11.75
CA ASP A 128 -10.74 -5.55 -12.36
C ASP A 128 -9.66 -5.91 -11.34
N VAL A 129 -9.23 -4.95 -10.53
CA VAL A 129 -8.23 -5.18 -9.49
C VAL A 129 -8.77 -6.16 -8.46
N ARG A 130 -10.00 -5.97 -8.00
CA ARG A 130 -10.65 -6.87 -7.04
C ARG A 130 -10.66 -8.31 -7.53
N THR A 131 -11.03 -8.52 -8.77
CA THR A 131 -11.05 -9.85 -9.38
C THR A 131 -9.65 -10.47 -9.40
N ALA A 132 -8.64 -9.68 -9.75
CA ALA A 132 -7.26 -10.16 -9.86
C ALA A 132 -6.67 -10.55 -8.51
N ILE A 133 -6.98 -9.83 -7.44
CA ILE A 133 -6.39 -10.07 -6.11
C ILE A 133 -7.24 -11.00 -5.24
N ALA A 134 -8.51 -11.22 -5.57
CA ALA A 134 -9.43 -12.01 -4.76
C ALA A 134 -8.89 -13.38 -4.34
N PRO A 135 -8.19 -14.15 -5.20
CA PRO A 135 -7.65 -15.45 -4.80
C PRO A 135 -6.59 -15.40 -3.70
N TYR A 136 -5.98 -14.24 -3.47
CA TYR A 136 -4.80 -14.11 -2.60
C TYR A 136 -5.07 -13.38 -1.28
N VAL A 137 -6.14 -12.60 -1.19
CA VAL A 137 -6.46 -11.85 0.02
C VAL A 137 -7.04 -12.76 1.11
N THR A 138 -6.91 -12.31 2.36
CA THR A 138 -7.44 -13.01 3.52
C THR A 138 -8.45 -12.10 4.24
N PRO A 139 -9.22 -12.63 5.22
CA PRO A 139 -10.14 -11.79 6.00
C PRO A 139 -9.46 -10.67 6.80
N ARG A 140 -8.14 -10.74 6.98
CA ARG A 140 -7.38 -9.66 7.63
C ARG A 140 -7.18 -8.44 6.73
N CYS A 141 -7.42 -8.56 5.43
CA CYS A 141 -7.36 -7.45 4.48
C CYS A 141 -8.73 -6.81 4.35
N ILE A 142 -8.83 -5.53 4.68
CA ILE A 142 -10.09 -4.78 4.63
C ILE A 142 -9.89 -3.59 3.70
N PHE A 143 -10.59 -3.59 2.57
CA PHE A 143 -10.47 -2.52 1.58
C PHE A 143 -11.44 -1.39 1.90
N VAL A 144 -10.93 -0.17 1.89
CA VAL A 144 -11.65 1.02 2.32
C VAL A 144 -11.91 1.93 1.13
N THR A 145 -13.19 2.27 0.93
CA THR A 145 -13.62 3.25 -0.05
C THR A 145 -13.88 4.57 0.67
N SER A 146 -13.35 5.67 0.13
CA SER A 146 -13.64 7.01 0.66
C SER A 146 -15.10 7.35 0.48
N ARG A 147 -15.61 8.12 1.41
CA ARG A 147 -16.97 8.66 1.31
C ARG A 147 -17.06 9.79 0.30
#